data_becf26dca06c6c84d9378ad7d424fe00
#
_entry.id   becf26dca06c6c84d9378ad7d424fe00
#
_cell.length_a   1.000
_cell.length_b   1.000
_cell.length_c   1.000
_cell.angle_alpha   90.00
_cell.angle_beta   90.00
_cell.angle_gamma   90.00
#
_symmetry.space_group_name_H-M   'P 1'
#
loop_
_entity.id
_entity.type
_entity.pdbx_description
1 polymer ?
#
loop_
_entity_poly.entity_id
_entity_poly.type
_entity_poly.pdbx_seq_one_letter_code
_entity_poly.pdbx_strand_id
1 'polypeptide(L)'
;MALPAVTNPADAPGLIFRMGVGTLYPLARILTRFDHHGGENLPGPGPALIVSNHISNYDPVVLGAFLVANGRWPHWLAKKELFSVPIVGWVASASGQIPVDRKGPNPAKVLHDAKAALDKGMTVVMYPEGTITADPLHWPMTGRTGAARLALETGVPVIPVGQWGPQEVMGYKEMTFPKLWPRKTMKLYCGTDVELSDLRGRHDLASVREATNRIMDAIDAQVA
;
A
#
# COMPACT_ATOMS: atom_id res chain seq x y z
N MET A 1 -24.27 -0.01 -4.03
CA MET A 1 -23.73 -0.46 -2.72
C MET A 1 -23.04 0.75 -2.08
N ALA A 2 -23.44 1.15 -0.88
CA ALA A 2 -22.81 2.27 -0.20
C ALA A 2 -21.34 1.92 0.15
N LEU A 3 -20.46 2.91 0.10
CA LEU A 3 -19.08 2.74 0.62
C LEU A 3 -19.14 2.49 2.14
N PRO A 4 -18.25 1.64 2.67
CA PRO A 4 -18.12 1.46 4.10
C PRO A 4 -17.85 2.78 4.83
N ALA A 5 -18.24 2.84 6.10
CA ALA A 5 -17.92 3.98 6.95
C ALA A 5 -16.39 4.09 7.10
N VAL A 6 -15.89 5.33 7.14
CA VAL A 6 -14.47 5.60 7.44
C VAL A 6 -14.27 5.32 8.93
N THR A 7 -13.48 4.31 9.26
CA THR A 7 -13.18 3.94 10.66
C THR A 7 -12.08 4.80 11.25
N ASN A 8 -11.15 5.30 10.42
CA ASN A 8 -10.09 6.23 10.83
C ASN A 8 -10.38 7.64 10.31
N PRO A 9 -10.79 8.60 11.16
CA PRO A 9 -11.10 9.97 10.73
C PRO A 9 -9.95 10.69 10.02
N ALA A 10 -8.70 10.36 10.37
CA ALA A 10 -7.52 10.96 9.75
C ALA A 10 -7.35 10.55 8.28
N ASP A 11 -7.90 9.41 7.89
CA ASP A 11 -7.89 8.94 6.51
C ASP A 11 -9.03 9.53 5.66
N ALA A 12 -9.94 10.32 6.26
CA ALA A 12 -11.16 10.76 5.59
C ALA A 12 -10.86 11.51 4.27
N PRO A 13 -11.19 10.94 3.12
CA PRO A 13 -10.91 11.57 1.83
C PRO A 13 -11.89 12.69 1.55
N GLY A 14 -11.49 13.64 0.71
CA GLY A 14 -12.39 14.65 0.18
C GLY A 14 -13.59 14.03 -0.57
N LEU A 15 -14.71 14.76 -0.62
CA LEU A 15 -15.98 14.31 -1.21
C LEU A 15 -15.81 13.75 -2.63
N ILE A 16 -15.05 14.42 -3.47
CA ILE A 16 -14.84 14.04 -4.88
C ILE A 16 -14.16 12.68 -4.98
N PHE A 17 -13.15 12.42 -4.13
CA PHE A 17 -12.47 11.14 -4.11
C PHE A 17 -13.39 10.02 -3.61
N ARG A 18 -14.21 10.29 -2.60
CA ARG A 18 -15.25 9.35 -2.15
C ARG A 18 -16.22 8.98 -3.27
N MET A 19 -16.64 9.95 -4.06
CA MET A 19 -17.49 9.71 -5.23
C MET A 19 -16.77 8.87 -6.28
N GLY A 20 -15.51 9.17 -6.59
CA GLY A 20 -14.69 8.39 -7.52
C GLY A 20 -14.52 6.94 -7.09
N VAL A 21 -14.18 6.71 -5.83
CA VAL A 21 -14.08 5.35 -5.27
C VAL A 21 -15.46 4.69 -5.22
N GLY A 22 -16.51 5.44 -4.93
CA GLY A 22 -17.91 4.97 -4.93
C GLY A 22 -18.37 4.41 -6.28
N THR A 23 -17.77 4.84 -7.38
CA THR A 23 -18.01 4.30 -8.72
C THR A 23 -17.02 3.20 -9.10
N LEU A 24 -15.74 3.40 -8.83
CA LEU A 24 -14.67 2.46 -9.22
C LEU A 24 -14.70 1.17 -8.40
N TYR A 25 -14.99 1.24 -7.11
CA TYR A 25 -15.02 0.07 -6.23
C TYR A 25 -16.07 -0.97 -6.64
N PRO A 26 -17.36 -0.62 -6.87
CA PRO A 26 -18.34 -1.56 -7.40
C PRO A 26 -17.94 -2.12 -8.76
N LEU A 27 -17.37 -1.29 -9.65
CA LEU A 27 -16.93 -1.72 -10.97
C LEU A 27 -15.81 -2.75 -10.85
N ALA A 28 -14.80 -2.51 -10.01
CA ALA A 28 -13.74 -3.47 -9.75
C ALA A 28 -14.29 -4.81 -9.22
N ARG A 29 -15.28 -4.79 -8.33
CA ARG A 29 -15.94 -6.00 -7.82
C ARG A 29 -16.75 -6.76 -8.86
N ILE A 30 -17.31 -6.06 -9.85
CA ILE A 30 -18.01 -6.69 -10.97
C ILE A 30 -17.00 -7.35 -11.92
N LEU A 31 -15.91 -6.66 -12.20
CA LEU A 31 -14.92 -7.07 -13.20
C LEU A 31 -13.92 -8.10 -12.67
N THR A 32 -13.69 -8.15 -11.35
CA THR A 32 -12.79 -9.12 -10.71
C THR A 32 -13.50 -9.82 -9.55
N ARG A 33 -12.95 -10.95 -9.09
CA ARG A 33 -13.42 -11.64 -7.88
C ARG A 33 -12.46 -11.32 -6.75
N PHE A 34 -12.95 -10.74 -5.67
CA PHE A 34 -12.15 -10.46 -4.48
C PHE A 34 -12.24 -11.64 -3.51
N ASP A 35 -11.08 -12.18 -3.17
CA ASP A 35 -10.87 -13.23 -2.18
C ASP A 35 -9.92 -12.67 -1.12
N HIS A 36 -10.49 -11.95 -0.15
CA HIS A 36 -9.77 -11.14 0.82
C HIS A 36 -9.94 -11.71 2.23
N HIS A 37 -8.82 -11.83 2.96
CA HIS A 37 -8.75 -12.39 4.30
C HIS A 37 -7.96 -11.49 5.25
N GLY A 38 -8.20 -11.61 6.56
CA GLY A 38 -7.44 -10.94 7.59
C GLY A 38 -7.80 -9.46 7.80
N GLY A 39 -8.97 -9.00 7.35
CA GLY A 39 -9.41 -7.62 7.58
C GLY A 39 -9.49 -7.24 9.06
N GLU A 40 -9.71 -8.21 9.94
CA GLU A 40 -9.71 -8.09 11.41
C GLU A 40 -8.33 -7.77 11.98
N ASN A 41 -7.24 -8.01 11.25
CA ASN A 41 -5.87 -7.68 11.64
C ASN A 41 -5.52 -6.19 11.42
N LEU A 42 -6.36 -5.47 10.68
CA LEU A 42 -6.16 -4.02 10.54
C LEU A 42 -6.38 -3.33 11.89
N PRO A 43 -5.48 -2.43 12.29
CA PRO A 43 -5.62 -1.73 13.56
C PRO A 43 -6.87 -0.84 13.57
N GLY A 44 -7.38 -0.56 14.76
CA GLY A 44 -8.43 0.44 14.97
C GLY A 44 -8.03 1.84 14.47
N PRO A 45 -8.81 2.89 14.83
CA PRO A 45 -8.48 4.27 14.46
C PRO A 45 -7.05 4.66 14.86
N GLY A 46 -6.37 5.41 14.02
CA GLY A 46 -4.98 5.85 14.25
C GLY A 46 -4.05 5.50 13.07
N PRO A 47 -2.77 5.88 13.15
CA PRO A 47 -1.82 5.66 12.08
C PRO A 47 -1.52 4.17 11.89
N ALA A 48 -1.25 3.78 10.65
CA ALA A 48 -0.77 2.45 10.32
C ALA A 48 0.12 2.50 9.08
N LEU A 49 1.17 1.70 9.06
CA LEU A 49 2.00 1.45 7.90
C LEU A 49 1.62 0.11 7.29
N ILE A 50 0.97 0.13 6.16
CA ILE A 50 0.63 -1.07 5.40
C ILE A 50 1.77 -1.36 4.44
N VAL A 51 2.31 -2.57 4.48
CA VAL A 51 3.40 -3.02 3.62
C VAL A 51 2.94 -4.20 2.77
N SER A 52 3.24 -4.21 1.48
CA SER A 52 2.77 -5.26 0.58
C SER A 52 3.81 -5.59 -0.49
N ASN A 53 3.75 -6.81 -1.04
CA ASN A 53 4.45 -7.16 -2.27
C ASN A 53 3.92 -6.36 -3.46
N HIS A 54 4.75 -6.20 -4.50
CA HIS A 54 4.39 -5.41 -5.68
C HIS A 54 4.60 -6.23 -6.95
N ILE A 55 3.52 -6.74 -7.52
CA ILE A 55 3.54 -7.70 -8.66
C ILE A 55 2.88 -7.13 -9.92
N SER A 56 2.15 -6.01 -9.80
CA SER A 56 1.37 -5.46 -10.91
C SER A 56 1.10 -3.96 -10.75
N ASN A 57 0.88 -3.28 -11.85
CA ASN A 57 0.30 -1.93 -11.84
C ASN A 57 -1.15 -1.90 -11.34
N TYR A 58 -1.80 -3.06 -11.19
CA TYR A 58 -3.16 -3.19 -10.67
C TYR A 58 -3.20 -3.39 -9.13
N ASP A 59 -2.06 -3.63 -8.49
CA ASP A 59 -1.98 -3.83 -7.03
C ASP A 59 -2.66 -2.72 -6.20
N PRO A 60 -2.46 -1.42 -6.52
CA PRO A 60 -3.11 -0.37 -5.74
C PRO A 60 -4.63 -0.41 -5.79
N VAL A 61 -5.22 -0.94 -6.87
CA VAL A 61 -6.68 -1.10 -6.98
C VAL A 61 -7.16 -2.20 -6.04
N VAL A 62 -6.47 -3.34 -6.00
CA VAL A 62 -6.84 -4.48 -5.17
C VAL A 62 -6.65 -4.16 -3.68
N LEU A 63 -5.46 -3.68 -3.32
CA LEU A 63 -5.16 -3.29 -1.94
C LEU A 63 -6.04 -2.13 -1.47
N GLY A 64 -6.27 -1.14 -2.33
CA GLY A 64 -7.17 -0.04 -2.02
C GLY A 64 -8.61 -0.48 -1.80
N ALA A 65 -9.11 -1.41 -2.63
CA ALA A 65 -10.43 -1.98 -2.45
C ALA A 65 -10.58 -2.72 -1.13
N PHE A 66 -9.54 -3.48 -0.72
CA PHE A 66 -9.50 -4.16 0.57
C PHE A 66 -9.52 -3.18 1.75
N LEU A 67 -8.63 -2.18 1.72
CA LEU A 67 -8.54 -1.20 2.81
C LEU A 67 -9.82 -0.38 2.95
N VAL A 68 -10.38 0.09 1.84
CA VAL A 68 -11.65 0.84 1.84
C VAL A 68 -12.81 -0.04 2.35
N ALA A 69 -12.86 -1.32 1.96
CA ALA A 69 -13.88 -2.26 2.46
C ALA A 69 -13.84 -2.43 3.99
N ASN A 70 -12.66 -2.24 4.59
CA ASN A 70 -12.43 -2.30 6.02
C ASN A 70 -12.38 -0.90 6.69
N GLY A 71 -12.86 0.15 6.01
CA GLY A 71 -12.98 1.50 6.56
C GLY A 71 -11.68 2.29 6.65
N ARG A 72 -10.57 1.79 6.09
CA ARG A 72 -9.27 2.47 6.04
C ARG A 72 -9.05 3.04 4.63
N TRP A 73 -8.61 4.30 4.54
CA TRP A 73 -8.36 4.93 3.25
C TRP A 73 -6.86 5.10 3.06
N PRO A 74 -6.28 4.46 2.02
CA PRO A 74 -4.84 4.42 1.85
C PRO A 74 -4.27 5.70 1.27
N HIS A 75 -3.10 6.09 1.78
CA HIS A 75 -2.24 7.14 1.25
C HIS A 75 -0.97 6.50 0.70
N TRP A 76 -0.87 6.39 -0.64
CA TRP A 76 0.30 5.80 -1.29
C TRP A 76 1.42 6.81 -1.49
N LEU A 77 2.63 6.30 -1.45
CA LEU A 77 3.81 6.97 -1.96
C LEU A 77 3.81 6.91 -3.49
N ALA A 78 3.25 7.93 -4.13
CA ALA A 78 3.05 7.99 -5.57
C ALA A 78 4.17 8.80 -6.27
N LYS A 79 4.58 8.38 -7.48
CA LYS A 79 5.59 9.11 -8.25
C LYS A 79 5.17 10.56 -8.45
N LYS A 80 6.09 11.52 -8.20
CA LYS A 80 5.85 12.96 -8.34
C LYS A 80 5.34 13.34 -9.75
N GLU A 81 5.84 12.65 -10.77
CA GLU A 81 5.44 12.89 -12.15
C GLU A 81 3.94 12.64 -12.40
N LEU A 82 3.31 11.76 -11.62
CA LEU A 82 1.87 11.51 -11.71
C LEU A 82 1.04 12.74 -11.33
N PHE A 83 1.56 13.59 -10.44
CA PHE A 83 0.88 14.80 -10.01
C PHE A 83 0.88 15.91 -11.08
N SER A 84 1.76 15.80 -12.09
CA SER A 84 1.81 16.71 -13.23
C SER A 84 0.90 16.30 -14.39
N VAL A 85 0.34 15.08 -14.35
CA VAL A 85 -0.58 14.60 -15.39
C VAL A 85 -1.98 15.18 -15.13
N PRO A 86 -2.61 15.87 -16.10
CA PRO A 86 -3.96 16.38 -15.96
C PRO A 86 -4.94 15.28 -15.50
N ILE A 87 -5.91 15.63 -14.66
CA ILE A 87 -6.89 14.70 -14.06
C ILE A 87 -6.24 13.74 -13.05
N VAL A 88 -5.20 12.96 -13.44
CA VAL A 88 -4.53 12.01 -12.55
C VAL A 88 -3.88 12.74 -11.37
N GLY A 89 -3.13 13.82 -11.64
CA GLY A 89 -2.48 14.63 -10.62
C GLY A 89 -3.49 15.33 -9.71
N TRP A 90 -4.58 15.81 -10.26
CA TRP A 90 -5.66 16.37 -9.47
C TRP A 90 -6.31 15.32 -8.56
N VAL A 91 -6.62 14.12 -9.08
CA VAL A 91 -7.15 13.00 -8.27
C VAL A 91 -6.15 12.60 -7.19
N ALA A 92 -4.87 12.43 -7.54
CA ALA A 92 -3.82 12.06 -6.59
C ALA A 92 -3.69 13.09 -5.45
N SER A 93 -3.71 14.37 -5.79
CA SER A 93 -3.67 15.46 -4.79
C SER A 93 -4.92 15.50 -3.92
N ALA A 94 -6.10 15.41 -4.53
CA ALA A 94 -7.39 15.45 -3.84
C ALA A 94 -7.61 14.21 -2.93
N SER A 95 -6.93 13.10 -3.24
CA SER A 95 -6.96 11.87 -2.44
C SER A 95 -5.88 11.81 -1.36
N GLY A 96 -5.09 12.87 -1.20
CA GLY A 96 -4.03 12.92 -0.19
C GLY A 96 -2.86 11.98 -0.47
N GLN A 97 -2.61 11.63 -1.74
CA GLN A 97 -1.45 10.80 -2.07
C GLN A 97 -0.15 11.57 -1.81
N ILE A 98 0.89 10.85 -1.37
CA ILE A 98 2.18 11.44 -0.96
C ILE A 98 3.10 11.45 -2.18
N PRO A 99 3.48 12.64 -2.71
CA PRO A 99 4.37 12.71 -3.87
C PRO A 99 5.79 12.28 -3.53
N VAL A 100 6.34 11.35 -4.30
CA VAL A 100 7.69 10.83 -4.15
C VAL A 100 8.55 11.16 -5.36
N ASP A 101 9.62 11.88 -5.15
CA ASP A 101 10.66 12.06 -6.15
C ASP A 101 11.68 10.91 -6.06
N ARG A 102 11.44 9.85 -6.85
CA ARG A 102 12.31 8.65 -6.86
C ARG A 102 13.66 8.89 -7.52
N LYS A 103 13.78 9.96 -8.32
CA LYS A 103 15.01 10.35 -9.04
C LYS A 103 15.69 11.54 -8.38
N GLY A 104 15.05 12.14 -7.40
CA GLY A 104 15.58 13.29 -6.69
C GLY A 104 16.79 12.95 -5.82
N PRO A 105 17.65 13.94 -5.55
CA PRO A 105 18.87 13.74 -4.76
C PRO A 105 18.61 13.46 -3.27
N ASN A 106 17.35 13.50 -2.82
CA ASN A 106 17.03 13.42 -1.39
C ASN A 106 15.97 12.33 -1.08
N PRO A 107 16.40 11.06 -0.94
CA PRO A 107 15.50 9.98 -0.49
C PRO A 107 14.91 10.23 0.92
N ALA A 108 15.59 11.01 1.76
CA ALA A 108 15.12 11.34 3.10
C ALA A 108 13.82 12.15 3.09
N LYS A 109 13.59 12.99 2.06
CA LYS A 109 12.35 13.76 1.92
C LYS A 109 11.12 12.85 1.81
N VAL A 110 11.23 11.73 1.12
CA VAL A 110 10.14 10.76 0.96
C VAL A 110 9.71 10.19 2.31
N LEU A 111 10.69 9.80 3.12
CA LEU A 111 10.42 9.27 4.46
C LEU A 111 9.86 10.35 5.37
N HIS A 112 10.36 11.58 5.28
CA HIS A 112 9.83 12.72 6.00
C HIS A 112 8.33 12.97 5.68
N ASP A 113 7.96 12.98 4.39
CA ASP A 113 6.58 13.21 3.97
C ASP A 113 5.66 12.04 4.40
N ALA A 114 6.14 10.80 4.32
CA ALA A 114 5.43 9.62 4.83
C ALA A 114 5.26 9.67 6.36
N LYS A 115 6.32 10.07 7.09
CA LYS A 115 6.26 10.26 8.53
C LYS A 115 5.23 11.32 8.90
N ALA A 116 5.23 12.46 8.21
CA ALA A 116 4.27 13.55 8.46
C ALA A 116 2.81 13.10 8.23
N ALA A 117 2.56 12.14 7.34
CA ALA A 117 1.23 11.53 7.17
C ALA A 117 0.87 10.60 8.34
N LEU A 118 1.81 9.76 8.79
CA LEU A 118 1.62 8.91 9.97
C LEU A 118 1.41 9.74 11.24
N ASP A 119 2.18 10.82 11.43
CA ASP A 119 2.04 11.74 12.58
C ASP A 119 0.64 12.42 12.61
N LYS A 120 -0.01 12.55 11.45
CA LYS A 120 -1.40 13.00 11.34
C LYS A 120 -2.42 11.88 11.58
N GLY A 121 -1.98 10.69 11.88
CA GLY A 121 -2.85 9.54 12.14
C GLY A 121 -3.30 8.79 10.87
N MET A 122 -2.70 9.06 9.72
CA MET A 122 -3.12 8.48 8.43
C MET A 122 -2.60 7.05 8.22
N THR A 123 -3.30 6.31 7.34
CA THR A 123 -2.87 5.01 6.82
C THR A 123 -1.92 5.22 5.64
N VAL A 124 -0.65 4.93 5.82
CA VAL A 124 0.36 5.00 4.75
C VAL A 124 0.58 3.62 4.16
N VAL A 125 0.63 3.53 2.83
CA VAL A 125 0.89 2.27 2.11
C VAL A 125 2.22 2.35 1.38
N MET A 126 3.06 1.34 1.58
CA MET A 126 4.35 1.19 0.93
C MET A 126 4.52 -0.19 0.31
N TYR A 127 5.21 -0.20 -0.83
CA TYR A 127 5.79 -1.42 -1.40
C TYR A 127 7.29 -1.41 -1.09
N PRO A 128 7.77 -2.24 -0.12
CA PRO A 128 9.17 -2.16 0.33
C PRO A 128 10.18 -2.46 -0.78
N GLU A 129 9.81 -3.26 -1.76
CA GLU A 129 10.63 -3.54 -2.96
C GLU A 129 10.96 -2.27 -3.76
N GLY A 130 10.10 -1.24 -3.70
CA GLY A 130 10.23 0.05 -4.40
C GLY A 130 10.01 -0.01 -5.90
N THR A 131 9.72 -1.18 -6.44
CA THR A 131 9.36 -1.44 -7.85
C THR A 131 8.55 -2.72 -7.93
N ILE A 132 7.86 -2.95 -9.05
CA ILE A 132 7.21 -4.23 -9.32
C ILE A 132 8.30 -5.31 -9.42
N THR A 133 8.04 -6.49 -8.84
CA THR A 133 8.99 -7.60 -8.81
C THR A 133 9.41 -8.01 -10.23
N ALA A 134 10.69 -8.32 -10.36
CA ALA A 134 11.26 -8.90 -11.59
C ALA A 134 11.36 -10.43 -11.51
N ASP A 135 10.94 -11.02 -10.38
CA ASP A 135 10.96 -12.47 -10.21
C ASP A 135 9.97 -13.15 -11.18
N PRO A 136 10.39 -14.16 -11.95
CA PRO A 136 9.50 -14.84 -12.91
C PRO A 136 8.31 -15.55 -12.28
N LEU A 137 8.42 -15.94 -11.01
CA LEU A 137 7.37 -16.56 -10.22
C LEU A 137 6.59 -15.56 -9.37
N HIS A 138 6.88 -14.27 -9.54
CA HIS A 138 6.26 -13.16 -8.82
C HIS A 138 6.47 -13.16 -7.30
N TRP A 139 7.51 -13.84 -6.80
CA TRP A 139 7.89 -13.74 -5.40
C TRP A 139 8.41 -12.34 -5.07
N PRO A 140 8.22 -11.88 -3.83
CA PRO A 140 8.79 -10.63 -3.37
C PRO A 140 10.32 -10.61 -3.51
N MET A 141 10.86 -9.46 -3.92
CA MET A 141 12.31 -9.23 -3.96
C MET A 141 12.80 -8.71 -2.61
N THR A 142 14.11 -8.56 -2.49
CA THR A 142 14.73 -7.92 -1.33
C THR A 142 14.14 -6.53 -1.08
N GLY A 143 13.67 -6.29 0.14
CA GLY A 143 13.09 -5.01 0.56
C GLY A 143 14.15 -3.91 0.73
N ARG A 144 13.78 -2.68 0.40
CA ARG A 144 14.53 -1.48 0.75
C ARG A 144 14.24 -1.07 2.19
N THR A 145 15.21 -0.43 2.82
CA THR A 145 15.14 -0.07 4.25
C THR A 145 14.14 1.03 4.60
N GLY A 146 13.42 1.61 3.62
CA GLY A 146 12.54 2.76 3.84
C GLY A 146 11.39 2.48 4.80
N ALA A 147 10.69 1.35 4.61
CA ALA A 147 9.59 0.94 5.48
C ALA A 147 10.07 0.66 6.91
N ALA A 148 11.20 -0.05 7.05
CA ALA A 148 11.80 -0.33 8.35
C ALA A 148 12.22 0.94 9.10
N ARG A 149 12.90 1.89 8.42
CA ARG A 149 13.27 3.17 9.03
C ARG A 149 12.05 3.92 9.54
N LEU A 150 11.00 3.98 8.72
CA LEU A 150 9.75 4.66 9.08
C LEU A 150 9.08 3.99 10.29
N ALA A 151 9.01 2.66 10.29
CA ALA A 151 8.46 1.87 11.38
C ALA A 151 9.22 2.08 12.70
N LEU A 152 10.54 2.00 12.66
CA LEU A 152 11.39 2.17 13.86
C LEU A 152 11.35 3.59 14.41
N GLU A 153 11.23 4.60 13.54
CA GLU A 153 11.15 6.00 13.93
C GLU A 153 9.79 6.37 14.52
N THR A 154 8.70 5.85 13.95
CA THR A 154 7.34 6.25 14.33
C THR A 154 6.71 5.33 15.37
N GLY A 155 7.14 4.07 15.42
CA GLY A 155 6.55 3.04 16.28
C GLY A 155 5.10 2.69 15.97
N VAL A 156 4.58 3.06 14.79
CA VAL A 156 3.22 2.71 14.37
C VAL A 156 3.11 1.23 14.03
N PRO A 157 1.91 0.63 14.10
CA PRO A 157 1.68 -0.73 13.63
C PRO A 157 2.09 -0.90 12.16
N VAL A 158 2.78 -2.02 11.87
CA VAL A 158 3.23 -2.40 10.52
C VAL A 158 2.48 -3.65 10.07
N ILE A 159 1.55 -3.49 9.16
CA ILE A 159 0.65 -4.56 8.74
C ILE A 159 1.10 -5.12 7.37
N PRO A 160 1.55 -6.38 7.33
CA PRO A 160 1.97 -7.03 6.10
C PRO A 160 0.76 -7.53 5.32
N VAL A 161 0.81 -7.36 4.00
CA VAL A 161 -0.24 -7.80 3.08
C VAL A 161 0.38 -8.52 1.90
N GLY A 162 -0.06 -9.75 1.66
CA GLY A 162 0.27 -10.52 0.46
C GLY A 162 -0.84 -10.37 -0.59
N GLN A 163 -0.46 -10.16 -1.85
CA GLN A 163 -1.37 -10.07 -2.98
C GLN A 163 -1.02 -11.07 -4.05
N TRP A 164 -2.06 -11.66 -4.68
CA TRP A 164 -1.94 -12.53 -5.84
C TRP A 164 -3.13 -12.37 -6.79
N GLY A 165 -2.88 -12.41 -8.11
CA GLY A 165 -3.91 -12.26 -9.15
C GLY A 165 -3.86 -10.93 -9.90
N PRO A 166 -3.42 -9.79 -9.33
CA PRO A 166 -3.30 -8.53 -10.06
C PRO A 166 -2.45 -8.61 -11.33
N GLN A 167 -1.39 -9.43 -11.34
CA GLN A 167 -0.51 -9.67 -12.50
C GLN A 167 -1.23 -10.29 -13.70
N GLU A 168 -2.36 -10.97 -13.46
CA GLU A 168 -3.19 -11.52 -14.52
C GLU A 168 -4.03 -10.46 -15.23
N VAL A 169 -4.28 -9.33 -14.56
CA VAL A 169 -5.03 -8.18 -15.10
C VAL A 169 -4.09 -7.22 -15.82
N MET A 170 -2.98 -6.85 -15.19
CA MET A 170 -1.97 -5.95 -15.76
C MET A 170 -0.58 -6.48 -15.46
N GLY A 171 0.21 -6.72 -16.52
CA GLY A 171 1.62 -7.12 -16.39
C GLY A 171 2.49 -6.00 -15.79
N TYR A 172 3.75 -6.34 -15.50
CA TYR A 172 4.66 -5.42 -14.82
C TYR A 172 5.37 -4.43 -15.76
N LYS A 173 5.62 -4.80 -17.02
CA LYS A 173 6.47 -4.00 -17.93
C LYS A 173 5.76 -2.89 -18.67
N GLU A 174 4.48 -3.03 -18.94
CA GLU A 174 3.73 -2.08 -19.75
C GLU A 174 2.41 -1.73 -19.09
N MET A 175 2.03 -0.46 -19.13
CA MET A 175 0.65 -0.05 -18.84
C MET A 175 -0.22 -0.51 -20.03
N THR A 176 -0.51 -1.82 -20.08
CA THR A 176 -1.42 -2.40 -21.04
C THR A 176 -2.86 -2.18 -20.61
N PHE A 177 -3.79 -2.27 -21.57
CA PHE A 177 -5.20 -2.31 -21.21
C PHE A 177 -5.47 -3.49 -20.26
N PRO A 178 -6.24 -3.30 -19.18
CA PRO A 178 -6.53 -4.34 -18.21
C PRO A 178 -7.23 -5.54 -18.85
N LYS A 179 -6.68 -6.75 -18.66
CA LYS A 179 -7.28 -8.00 -19.11
C LYS A 179 -8.32 -8.49 -18.10
N LEU A 180 -9.52 -7.90 -18.15
CA LEU A 180 -10.58 -8.17 -17.17
C LEU A 180 -11.46 -9.38 -17.52
N TRP A 181 -11.35 -9.93 -18.73
CA TRP A 181 -12.10 -11.12 -19.16
C TRP A 181 -11.16 -12.27 -19.56
N PRO A 182 -11.41 -13.53 -19.12
CA PRO A 182 -12.39 -13.91 -18.09
C PRO A 182 -12.05 -13.27 -16.73
N ARG A 183 -13.08 -13.16 -15.85
CA ARG A 183 -12.91 -12.56 -14.52
C ARG A 183 -11.80 -13.25 -13.74
N LYS A 184 -10.83 -12.44 -13.29
CA LYS A 184 -9.68 -12.90 -12.50
C LYS A 184 -9.97 -12.82 -11.01
N THR A 185 -9.37 -13.72 -10.23
CA THR A 185 -9.49 -13.71 -8.77
C THR A 185 -8.33 -12.94 -8.17
N MET A 186 -8.66 -11.94 -7.36
CA MET A 186 -7.71 -11.13 -6.61
C MET A 186 -7.67 -11.66 -5.17
N LYS A 187 -6.63 -12.43 -4.87
CA LYS A 187 -6.37 -12.93 -3.52
C LYS A 187 -5.59 -11.89 -2.74
N LEU A 188 -5.98 -11.70 -1.49
CA LEU A 188 -5.28 -10.81 -0.58
C LEU A 188 -5.38 -11.38 0.84
N TYR A 189 -4.23 -11.49 1.48
CA TYR A 189 -4.09 -11.93 2.87
C TYR A 189 -3.43 -10.84 3.68
N CYS A 190 -4.10 -10.39 4.73
CA CYS A 190 -3.60 -9.38 5.65
C CYS A 190 -3.13 -10.07 6.93
N GLY A 191 -1.84 -9.97 7.22
CA GLY A 191 -1.24 -10.53 8.44
C GLY A 191 -1.43 -9.65 9.67
N THR A 192 -0.96 -10.13 10.80
CA THR A 192 -0.91 -9.37 12.05
C THR A 192 0.23 -8.36 12.06
N ASP A 193 0.22 -7.42 13.01
CA ASP A 193 1.29 -6.45 13.20
C ASP A 193 2.67 -7.13 13.31
N VAL A 194 3.64 -6.62 12.56
CA VAL A 194 5.01 -7.12 12.60
C VAL A 194 5.68 -6.70 13.90
N GLU A 195 6.14 -7.69 14.68
CA GLU A 195 6.79 -7.42 15.96
C GLU A 195 8.16 -6.75 15.75
N LEU A 196 8.24 -5.47 16.11
CA LEU A 196 9.44 -4.64 16.02
C LEU A 196 9.75 -3.89 17.33
N SER A 197 9.08 -4.22 18.44
CA SER A 197 9.18 -3.46 19.69
C SER A 197 10.60 -3.44 20.27
N ASP A 198 11.37 -4.54 20.10
CA ASP A 198 12.76 -4.70 20.53
C ASP A 198 13.75 -3.84 19.72
N LEU A 199 13.34 -3.34 18.55
CA LEU A 199 14.13 -2.53 17.66
C LEU A 199 13.74 -1.03 17.65
N ARG A 200 12.65 -0.67 18.33
CA ARG A 200 12.14 0.71 18.35
C ARG A 200 13.20 1.71 18.78
N GLY A 201 13.27 2.83 18.05
CA GLY A 201 14.23 3.90 18.33
C GLY A 201 15.67 3.57 17.97
N ARG A 202 15.95 2.39 17.43
CA ARG A 202 17.29 2.05 16.91
C ARG A 202 17.42 2.47 15.46
N HIS A 203 18.52 3.18 15.16
CA HIS A 203 18.78 3.71 13.82
C HIS A 203 20.07 3.15 13.21
N ASP A 204 20.74 2.24 13.92
CA ASP A 204 21.93 1.56 13.41
C ASP A 204 21.57 0.63 12.24
N LEU A 205 22.56 0.38 11.38
CA LEU A 205 22.35 -0.39 10.15
C LEU A 205 21.90 -1.83 10.41
N ALA A 206 22.36 -2.45 11.49
CA ALA A 206 22.01 -3.82 11.83
C ALA A 206 20.53 -3.91 12.22
N SER A 207 20.05 -3.03 13.11
CA SER A 207 18.64 -2.96 13.53
C SER A 207 17.69 -2.64 12.37
N VAL A 208 18.09 -1.72 11.48
CA VAL A 208 17.30 -1.39 10.29
C VAL A 208 17.23 -2.57 9.30
N ARG A 209 18.31 -3.32 9.12
CA ARG A 209 18.31 -4.53 8.28
C ARG A 209 17.43 -5.62 8.89
N GLU A 210 17.56 -5.85 10.19
CA GLU A 210 16.72 -6.82 10.90
C GLU A 210 15.23 -6.49 10.76
N ALA A 211 14.84 -5.25 11.01
CA ALA A 211 13.44 -4.82 10.81
C ALA A 211 13.00 -4.97 9.35
N THR A 212 13.90 -4.72 8.37
CA THR A 212 13.57 -4.93 6.95
C THR A 212 13.31 -6.41 6.68
N ASN A 213 14.15 -7.30 7.19
CA ASN A 213 13.97 -8.75 7.01
C ASN A 213 12.66 -9.21 7.62
N ARG A 214 12.37 -8.85 8.87
CA ARG A 214 11.08 -9.21 9.53
C ARG A 214 9.86 -8.72 8.73
N ILE A 215 9.92 -7.52 8.18
CA ILE A 215 8.85 -6.98 7.32
C ILE A 215 8.70 -7.82 6.06
N MET A 216 9.80 -8.16 5.38
CA MET A 216 9.75 -8.95 4.16
C MET A 216 9.29 -10.39 4.43
N ASP A 217 9.81 -11.03 5.47
CA ASP A 217 9.40 -12.37 5.88
C ASP A 217 7.90 -12.42 6.22
N ALA A 218 7.37 -11.36 6.84
CA ALA A 218 5.96 -11.25 7.14
C ALA A 218 5.11 -11.08 5.87
N ILE A 219 5.60 -10.36 4.85
CA ILE A 219 4.93 -10.26 3.54
C ILE A 219 4.98 -11.62 2.83
N ASP A 220 6.14 -12.29 2.81
CA ASP A 220 6.31 -13.60 2.17
C ASP A 220 5.36 -14.63 2.76
N ALA A 221 5.17 -14.63 4.08
CA ALA A 221 4.21 -15.49 4.77
C ALA A 221 2.75 -15.24 4.36
N GLN A 222 2.42 -14.08 3.81
CA GLN A 222 1.08 -13.78 3.29
C GLN A 222 0.93 -14.11 1.80
N VAL A 223 2.03 -14.34 1.09
CA VAL A 223 2.03 -14.73 -0.34
C VAL A 223 2.05 -16.26 -0.50
N ALA A 224 2.63 -16.99 0.46
CA ALA A 224 2.72 -18.45 0.48
C ALA A 224 1.36 -19.09 0.75
#